data_2dde04ce6444fdfde33bd84825e2d947
#
_entry.id   2dde04ce6444fdfde33bd84825e2d947
#
_cell.length_a   1.000
_cell.length_b   1.000
_cell.length_c   1.000
_cell.angle_alpha   90.00
_cell.angle_beta   90.00
_cell.angle_gamma   90.00
#
_symmetry.space_group_name_H-M   'P 1'
#
loop_
_entity.id
_entity.type
_entity.pdbx_description
1 polymer ?
#
loop_
_entity_poly.entity_id
_entity_poly.type
_entity_poly.pdbx_seq_one_letter_code
_entity_poly.pdbx_strand_id
1 'polypeptide(L)'
;MNIIIETKRLILREFTINDFEAVFEFNSRVEVHKYTGDEIIKSIERAKEIISNIWLNDYKNYGYGRWAVIYKPENKIIGFAGLKYLPEINETDIGYRFLPEYWGKGIATEVSKKIINYGFDQLKLNRIIGITMPENIGSCKVLEKIGLTLYKVDQYDDDGKAYIWCEIFK
;
A
#
# COMPACT_ATOMS: atom_id res chain seq x y z
N MET A 1 0.17 -12.82 17.13
CA MET A 1 0.08 -12.01 15.90
C MET A 1 -1.22 -11.22 15.98
N ASN A 2 -1.16 -9.89 15.96
CA ASN A 2 -2.38 -9.07 15.95
C ASN A 2 -2.87 -8.94 14.49
N ILE A 3 -3.99 -9.58 14.17
CA ILE A 3 -4.59 -9.53 12.83
C ILE A 3 -5.46 -8.28 12.73
N ILE A 4 -5.19 -7.41 11.75
CA ILE A 4 -5.95 -6.19 11.48
C ILE A 4 -7.11 -6.48 10.52
N ILE A 5 -6.80 -7.15 9.42
CA ILE A 5 -7.77 -7.54 8.38
C ILE A 5 -7.51 -8.98 7.97
N GLU A 6 -8.59 -9.72 7.77
CA GLU A 6 -8.54 -11.06 7.22
C GLU A 6 -9.52 -11.20 6.05
N THR A 7 -9.08 -11.90 5.00
CA THR A 7 -9.88 -12.25 3.84
C THR A 7 -9.86 -13.75 3.60
N LYS A 8 -10.46 -14.23 2.52
CA LYS A 8 -10.40 -15.65 2.14
C LYS A 8 -8.94 -16.13 1.94
N ARG A 9 -8.09 -15.30 1.30
CA ARG A 9 -6.73 -15.68 0.90
C ARG A 9 -5.63 -14.98 1.68
N LEU A 10 -5.93 -13.89 2.40
CA LEU A 10 -4.94 -12.96 2.93
C LEU A 10 -5.15 -12.70 4.42
N ILE A 11 -4.04 -12.42 5.11
CA ILE A 11 -4.01 -11.85 6.45
C ILE A 11 -3.17 -10.56 6.39
N LEU A 12 -3.67 -9.49 7.02
CA LEU A 12 -2.94 -8.24 7.21
C LEU A 12 -2.62 -8.03 8.67
N ARG A 13 -1.39 -7.67 8.95
CA ARG A 13 -0.90 -7.28 10.27
C ARG A 13 0.15 -6.16 10.14
N GLU A 14 0.45 -5.51 11.23
CA GLU A 14 1.61 -4.62 11.29
C GLU A 14 2.90 -5.36 10.94
N PHE A 15 3.82 -4.66 10.29
CA PHE A 15 5.19 -5.14 10.16
C PHE A 15 5.88 -5.13 11.50
N THR A 16 6.80 -6.06 11.66
CA THR A 16 7.77 -6.09 12.76
C THR A 16 9.17 -6.00 12.17
N ILE A 17 10.15 -5.66 13.01
CA ILE A 17 11.54 -5.61 12.54
C ILE A 17 12.03 -6.95 11.96
N ASN A 18 11.46 -8.06 12.39
CA ASN A 18 11.82 -9.39 11.92
C ASN A 18 11.34 -9.70 10.49
N ASP A 19 10.52 -8.86 9.89
CA ASP A 19 10.01 -9.04 8.52
C ASP A 19 10.95 -8.47 7.45
N PHE A 20 12.15 -8.05 7.83
CA PHE A 20 13.10 -7.36 6.96
C PHE A 20 13.48 -8.14 5.70
N GLU A 21 13.57 -9.47 5.76
CA GLU A 21 13.87 -10.30 4.59
C GLU A 21 12.75 -10.21 3.55
N ALA A 22 11.49 -10.31 3.97
CA ALA A 22 10.35 -10.16 3.07
C ALA A 22 10.27 -8.73 2.49
N VAL A 23 10.55 -7.71 3.32
CA VAL A 23 10.59 -6.31 2.88
C VAL A 23 11.70 -6.09 1.87
N PHE A 24 12.87 -6.70 2.07
CA PHE A 24 13.94 -6.68 1.08
C PHE A 24 13.52 -7.40 -0.21
N GLU A 25 12.91 -8.58 -0.12
CA GLU A 25 12.51 -9.39 -1.28
C GLU A 25 11.64 -8.59 -2.26
N PHE A 26 10.55 -7.96 -1.78
CA PHE A 26 9.66 -7.25 -2.71
C PHE A 26 10.14 -5.83 -3.07
N ASN A 27 10.97 -5.17 -2.25
CA ASN A 27 11.51 -3.84 -2.57
C ASN A 27 12.85 -3.88 -3.34
N SER A 28 13.45 -5.02 -3.54
CA SER A 28 14.64 -5.18 -4.41
C SER A 28 14.31 -5.55 -5.86
N ARG A 29 13.04 -5.78 -6.17
CA ARG A 29 12.60 -6.19 -7.52
C ARG A 29 12.40 -4.98 -8.43
N VAL A 30 13.08 -4.97 -9.58
CA VAL A 30 13.00 -3.88 -10.56
C VAL A 30 11.56 -3.67 -11.06
N GLU A 31 10.85 -4.77 -11.32
CA GLU A 31 9.49 -4.74 -11.85
C GLU A 31 8.53 -4.03 -10.90
N VAL A 32 8.75 -4.18 -9.60
CA VAL A 32 7.92 -3.60 -8.53
C VAL A 32 8.05 -2.09 -8.49
N HIS A 33 9.23 -1.55 -8.83
CA HIS A 33 9.53 -0.12 -8.75
C HIS A 33 9.22 0.66 -10.03
N LYS A 34 8.75 0.01 -11.07
CA LYS A 34 8.51 0.65 -12.38
C LYS A 34 7.62 1.92 -12.31
N TYR A 35 6.68 1.97 -11.36
CA TYR A 35 5.68 3.02 -11.23
C TYR A 35 5.58 3.61 -9.81
N THR A 36 6.59 3.40 -8.96
CA THR A 36 6.48 3.77 -7.54
C THR A 36 7.20 5.07 -7.19
N GLY A 37 8.09 5.57 -8.05
CA GLY A 37 8.86 6.78 -7.82
C GLY A 37 9.98 6.66 -6.78
N ASP A 38 9.99 5.59 -5.98
CA ASP A 38 11.02 5.33 -4.97
C ASP A 38 12.14 4.44 -5.51
N GLU A 39 13.29 4.46 -4.84
CA GLU A 39 14.46 3.68 -5.23
C GLU A 39 14.34 2.21 -4.85
N ILE A 40 14.89 1.35 -5.73
CA ILE A 40 15.10 -0.07 -5.44
C ILE A 40 16.06 -0.19 -4.26
N ILE A 41 15.67 -0.91 -3.22
CA ILE A 41 16.56 -1.12 -2.08
C ILE A 41 17.64 -2.16 -2.41
N LYS A 42 18.86 -1.92 -1.90
CA LYS A 42 20.05 -2.72 -2.22
C LYS A 42 20.61 -3.47 -1.02
N SER A 43 20.02 -3.29 0.17
CA SER A 43 20.51 -3.94 1.39
C SER A 43 19.39 -4.26 2.37
N ILE A 44 19.65 -5.23 3.22
CA ILE A 44 18.76 -5.63 4.34
C ILE A 44 18.68 -4.49 5.37
N GLU A 45 19.76 -3.75 5.59
CA GLU A 45 19.79 -2.58 6.49
C GLU A 45 18.74 -1.56 6.04
N ARG A 46 18.66 -1.29 4.72
CA ARG A 46 17.64 -0.39 4.19
C ARG A 46 16.22 -0.91 4.40
N ALA A 47 16.00 -2.21 4.30
CA ALA A 47 14.71 -2.82 4.63
C ALA A 47 14.34 -2.61 6.11
N LYS A 48 15.29 -2.78 7.02
CA LYS A 48 15.09 -2.52 8.46
C LYS A 48 14.80 -1.05 8.74
N GLU A 49 15.49 -0.12 8.06
CA GLU A 49 15.21 1.31 8.18
C GLU A 49 13.79 1.66 7.72
N ILE A 50 13.33 1.11 6.62
CA ILE A 50 11.95 1.32 6.14
C ILE A 50 10.93 0.87 7.20
N ILE A 51 11.13 -0.30 7.78
CA ILE A 51 10.25 -0.79 8.83
C ILE A 51 10.29 0.15 10.04
N SER A 52 11.48 0.43 10.60
CA SER A 52 11.62 1.16 11.87
C SER A 52 11.28 2.63 11.74
N ASN A 53 11.73 3.30 10.68
CA ASN A 53 11.66 4.76 10.56
C ASN A 53 10.41 5.25 9.82
N ILE A 54 9.72 4.37 9.08
CA ILE A 54 8.51 4.73 8.36
C ILE A 54 7.32 3.99 8.97
N TRP A 55 7.21 2.69 8.79
CA TRP A 55 5.98 1.97 9.10
C TRP A 55 5.67 1.88 10.59
N LEU A 56 6.66 1.57 11.45
CA LEU A 56 6.44 1.57 12.90
C LEU A 56 6.13 2.98 13.44
N ASN A 57 6.71 4.03 12.83
CA ASN A 57 6.38 5.41 13.17
C ASN A 57 4.97 5.78 12.70
N ASP A 58 4.55 5.36 11.50
CA ASP A 58 3.18 5.58 11.03
C ASP A 58 2.16 4.96 11.99
N TYR A 59 2.36 3.69 12.41
CA TYR A 59 1.47 3.03 13.38
C TYR A 59 1.42 3.79 14.70
N LYS A 60 2.57 4.24 15.22
CA LYS A 60 2.66 4.98 16.47
C LYS A 60 1.98 6.34 16.41
N ASN A 61 2.16 7.06 15.31
CA ASN A 61 1.74 8.46 15.20
C ASN A 61 0.29 8.58 14.74
N TYR A 62 -0.17 7.67 13.87
CA TYR A 62 -1.48 7.77 13.22
C TYR A 62 -2.42 6.60 13.54
N GLY A 63 -1.92 5.52 14.17
CA GLY A 63 -2.71 4.33 14.48
C GLY A 63 -2.92 3.40 13.28
N TYR A 64 -2.37 3.72 12.12
CA TYR A 64 -2.43 2.91 10.89
C TYR A 64 -1.24 3.20 9.97
N GLY A 65 -1.05 2.36 8.96
CA GLY A 65 0.03 2.47 7.99
C GLY A 65 -0.06 1.41 6.89
N ARG A 66 1.06 1.15 6.23
CA ARG A 66 1.19 0.02 5.30
C ARG A 66 1.39 -1.27 6.10
N TRP A 67 0.54 -2.26 5.90
CA TRP A 67 0.56 -3.54 6.61
C TRP A 67 1.15 -4.65 5.78
N ALA A 68 1.81 -5.60 6.43
CA ALA A 68 2.27 -6.83 5.80
C ALA A 68 1.07 -7.64 5.31
N VAL A 69 1.13 -8.08 4.06
CA VAL A 69 0.13 -8.96 3.47
C VAL A 69 0.69 -10.37 3.38
N ILE A 70 0.09 -11.28 4.15
CA ILE A 70 0.44 -12.69 4.18
C ILE A 70 -0.53 -13.45 3.28
N TYR A 71 0.00 -14.19 2.32
CA TYR A 71 -0.76 -15.10 1.48
C TYR A 71 -0.92 -16.44 2.19
N LYS A 72 -2.14 -16.74 2.65
CA LYS A 72 -2.44 -17.90 3.51
C LYS A 72 -1.98 -19.26 2.96
N PRO A 73 -2.18 -19.57 1.65
CA PRO A 73 -1.80 -20.88 1.13
C PRO A 73 -0.30 -21.20 1.26
N GLU A 74 0.55 -20.17 1.30
CA GLU A 74 2.00 -20.30 1.36
C GLU A 74 2.58 -19.83 2.71
N ASN A 75 1.73 -19.26 3.57
CA ASN A 75 2.14 -18.58 4.80
C ASN A 75 3.30 -17.60 4.59
N LYS A 76 3.29 -16.88 3.46
CA LYS A 76 4.36 -16.00 3.01
C LYS A 76 3.91 -14.55 2.98
N ILE A 77 4.74 -13.62 3.45
CA ILE A 77 4.55 -12.18 3.21
C ILE A 77 4.86 -11.93 1.72
N ILE A 78 3.87 -11.45 0.99
CA ILE A 78 3.94 -11.24 -0.46
C ILE A 78 4.08 -9.77 -0.85
N GLY A 79 4.07 -8.88 0.13
CA GLY A 79 4.12 -7.44 -0.07
C GLY A 79 3.42 -6.68 1.04
N PHE A 80 2.99 -5.46 0.73
CA PHE A 80 2.20 -4.66 1.64
C PHE A 80 0.90 -4.13 0.99
N ALA A 81 -0.06 -3.81 1.82
CA ALA A 81 -1.21 -2.98 1.48
C ALA A 81 -1.69 -2.24 2.73
N GLY A 82 -2.27 -1.06 2.56
CA GLY A 82 -2.74 -0.30 3.72
C GLY A 82 -3.03 1.15 3.38
N LEU A 83 -3.29 1.91 4.42
CA LEU A 83 -3.50 3.35 4.37
C LEU A 83 -2.20 4.04 4.80
N LYS A 84 -1.98 5.26 4.34
CA LYS A 84 -0.88 6.12 4.77
C LYS A 84 -1.40 7.55 4.86
N TYR A 85 -1.19 8.18 6.00
CA TYR A 85 -1.43 9.60 6.14
C TYR A 85 -0.32 10.40 5.47
N LEU A 86 -0.69 11.40 4.69
CA LEU A 86 0.17 12.32 3.97
C LEU A 86 0.02 13.71 4.59
N PRO A 87 0.86 14.06 5.59
CA PRO A 87 0.68 15.29 6.36
C PRO A 87 0.81 16.56 5.51
N GLU A 88 1.62 16.54 4.47
CA GLU A 88 1.85 17.67 3.55
C GLU A 88 0.58 18.12 2.80
N ILE A 89 -0.37 17.23 2.62
CA ILE A 89 -1.65 17.52 1.96
C ILE A 89 -2.87 17.22 2.84
N ASN A 90 -2.63 16.74 4.07
CA ASN A 90 -3.67 16.36 5.05
C ASN A 90 -4.68 15.34 4.50
N GLU A 91 -4.19 14.31 3.81
CA GLU A 91 -5.00 13.25 3.20
C GLU A 91 -4.52 11.86 3.61
N THR A 92 -5.42 10.88 3.48
CA THR A 92 -5.07 9.46 3.67
C THR A 92 -5.12 8.73 2.33
N ASP A 93 -3.97 8.21 1.92
CA ASP A 93 -3.79 7.47 0.67
C ASP A 93 -3.88 5.97 0.88
N ILE A 94 -4.56 5.28 -0.05
CA ILE A 94 -4.53 3.82 -0.15
C ILE A 94 -3.42 3.38 -1.10
N GLY A 95 -2.57 2.45 -0.64
CA GLY A 95 -1.52 1.91 -1.49
C GLY A 95 -1.23 0.45 -1.21
N TYR A 96 -0.62 -0.17 -2.20
CA TYR A 96 -0.23 -1.58 -2.16
C TYR A 96 0.96 -1.83 -3.07
N ARG A 97 1.71 -2.87 -2.72
CA ARG A 97 2.87 -3.35 -3.47
C ARG A 97 2.99 -4.85 -3.23
N PHE A 98 3.10 -5.62 -4.31
CA PHE A 98 3.20 -7.07 -4.23
C PHE A 98 4.32 -7.59 -5.13
N LEU A 99 4.88 -8.73 -4.76
CA LEU A 99 5.75 -9.52 -5.62
C LEU A 99 5.06 -9.81 -6.96
N PRO A 100 5.79 -9.75 -8.09
CA PRO A 100 5.23 -9.94 -9.43
C PRO A 100 4.45 -11.25 -9.62
N GLU A 101 4.87 -12.32 -8.93
CA GLU A 101 4.23 -13.63 -8.97
C GLU A 101 2.77 -13.64 -8.50
N TYR A 102 2.36 -12.58 -7.78
CA TYR A 102 1.00 -12.42 -7.25
C TYR A 102 0.15 -11.41 -8.01
N TRP A 103 0.70 -10.81 -9.08
CA TRP A 103 -0.04 -9.89 -9.93
C TRP A 103 -1.07 -10.62 -10.79
N GLY A 104 -2.11 -9.92 -11.23
CA GLY A 104 -3.16 -10.48 -12.07
C GLY A 104 -4.12 -11.45 -11.38
N LYS A 105 -3.88 -11.79 -10.10
CA LYS A 105 -4.68 -12.76 -9.33
C LYS A 105 -5.82 -12.11 -8.51
N GLY A 106 -6.07 -10.80 -8.69
CA GLY A 106 -7.11 -10.06 -7.98
C GLY A 106 -6.81 -9.76 -6.51
N ILE A 107 -5.58 -10.03 -6.04
CA ILE A 107 -5.16 -9.83 -4.64
C ILE A 107 -5.27 -8.37 -4.23
N ALA A 108 -4.74 -7.44 -5.05
CA ALA A 108 -4.82 -6.02 -4.76
C ALA A 108 -6.27 -5.54 -4.59
N THR A 109 -7.18 -5.95 -5.46
CA THR A 109 -8.60 -5.61 -5.37
C THR A 109 -9.26 -6.20 -4.13
N GLU A 110 -8.97 -7.48 -3.80
CA GLU A 110 -9.53 -8.17 -2.64
C GLU A 110 -9.16 -7.45 -1.34
N VAL A 111 -7.89 -7.18 -1.15
CA VAL A 111 -7.39 -6.57 0.08
C VAL A 111 -7.80 -5.11 0.19
N SER A 112 -7.72 -4.34 -0.90
CA SER A 112 -8.01 -2.90 -0.87
C SER A 112 -9.49 -2.61 -0.57
N LYS A 113 -10.42 -3.43 -1.01
CA LYS A 113 -11.84 -3.32 -0.60
C LYS A 113 -12.01 -3.43 0.91
N LYS A 114 -11.29 -4.36 1.54
CA LYS A 114 -11.35 -4.53 3.00
C LYS A 114 -10.67 -3.37 3.74
N ILE A 115 -9.57 -2.84 3.18
CA ILE A 115 -8.86 -1.69 3.74
C ILE A 115 -9.74 -0.44 3.71
N ILE A 116 -10.48 -0.17 2.63
CA ILE A 116 -11.43 0.95 2.55
C ILE A 116 -12.49 0.83 3.64
N ASN A 117 -13.13 -0.34 3.76
CA ASN A 117 -14.13 -0.57 4.79
C ASN A 117 -13.55 -0.36 6.20
N TYR A 118 -12.35 -0.88 6.44
CA TYR A 118 -11.63 -0.67 7.71
C TYR A 118 -11.37 0.82 7.98
N GLY A 119 -10.92 1.56 6.97
CA GLY A 119 -10.69 3.00 7.04
C GLY A 119 -11.96 3.76 7.45
N PHE A 120 -13.08 3.47 6.84
CA PHE A 120 -14.36 4.10 7.15
C PHE A 120 -14.96 3.65 8.48
N ASP A 121 -14.92 2.35 8.77
CA ASP A 121 -15.65 1.79 9.92
C ASP A 121 -14.83 1.83 11.21
N GLN A 122 -13.54 1.55 11.16
CA GLN A 122 -12.68 1.49 12.35
C GLN A 122 -11.93 2.81 12.58
N LEU A 123 -11.31 3.37 11.53
CA LEU A 123 -10.53 4.61 11.65
C LEU A 123 -11.39 5.88 11.53
N LYS A 124 -12.68 5.74 11.20
CA LYS A 124 -13.64 6.87 11.06
C LYS A 124 -13.19 7.92 10.04
N LEU A 125 -12.44 7.52 9.03
CA LEU A 125 -12.10 8.39 7.94
C LEU A 125 -13.36 8.77 7.14
N ASN A 126 -13.42 9.98 6.63
CA ASN A 126 -14.52 10.46 5.77
C ASN A 126 -14.16 10.36 4.29
N ARG A 127 -12.85 10.35 3.97
CA ARG A 127 -12.30 10.33 2.63
C ARG A 127 -11.04 9.48 2.59
N ILE A 128 -10.86 8.76 1.50
CA ILE A 128 -9.61 8.04 1.18
C ILE A 128 -9.28 8.40 -0.27
N ILE A 129 -8.01 8.74 -0.52
CA ILE A 129 -7.51 9.00 -1.86
C ILE A 129 -6.65 7.83 -2.36
N GLY A 130 -6.40 7.80 -3.66
CA GLY A 130 -5.42 6.89 -4.28
C GLY A 130 -4.70 7.63 -5.40
N ILE A 131 -3.37 7.58 -5.39
CA ILE A 131 -2.52 8.29 -6.34
C ILE A 131 -1.76 7.26 -7.16
N THR A 132 -1.75 7.41 -8.49
CA THR A 132 -1.03 6.50 -9.38
C THR A 132 -0.58 7.18 -10.66
N MET A 133 0.51 6.68 -11.26
CA MET A 133 0.91 7.10 -12.59
C MET A 133 -0.10 6.62 -13.64
N PRO A 134 -0.43 7.44 -14.67
CA PRO A 134 -1.36 7.04 -15.74
C PRO A 134 -0.94 5.75 -16.46
N GLU A 135 0.36 5.52 -16.60
CA GLU A 135 0.93 4.35 -17.26
C GLU A 135 0.77 3.06 -16.43
N ASN A 136 0.49 3.18 -15.13
CA ASN A 136 0.21 2.05 -14.26
C ASN A 136 -1.25 1.59 -14.41
N ILE A 137 -1.57 1.05 -15.58
CA ILE A 137 -2.92 0.57 -15.92
C ILE A 137 -3.45 -0.43 -14.89
N GLY A 138 -2.56 -1.25 -14.31
CA GLY A 138 -2.94 -2.20 -13.26
C GLY A 138 -3.51 -1.50 -12.04
N SER A 139 -2.83 -0.46 -11.56
CA SER A 139 -3.27 0.33 -10.40
C SER A 139 -4.55 1.13 -10.71
N CYS A 140 -4.62 1.77 -11.89
CA CYS A 140 -5.83 2.48 -12.32
C CYS A 140 -7.08 1.56 -12.26
N LYS A 141 -6.98 0.35 -12.82
CA LYS A 141 -8.08 -0.63 -12.78
C LYS A 141 -8.42 -1.11 -11.36
N VAL A 142 -7.45 -1.18 -10.47
CA VAL A 142 -7.72 -1.55 -9.06
C VAL A 142 -8.47 -0.42 -8.38
N LEU A 143 -8.01 0.84 -8.50
CA LEU A 143 -8.68 2.01 -7.89
C LEU A 143 -10.14 2.11 -8.35
N GLU A 144 -10.42 1.94 -9.64
CA GLU A 144 -11.77 1.90 -10.18
C GLU A 144 -12.61 0.75 -9.58
N LYS A 145 -12.07 -0.47 -9.55
CA LYS A 145 -12.78 -1.66 -9.02
C LYS A 145 -13.08 -1.61 -7.53
N ILE A 146 -12.35 -0.82 -6.79
CA ILE A 146 -12.58 -0.63 -5.34
C ILE A 146 -13.44 0.61 -5.05
N GLY A 147 -13.90 1.30 -6.10
CA GLY A 147 -14.89 2.37 -6.00
C GLY A 147 -14.33 3.77 -5.93
N LEU A 148 -13.02 3.97 -6.11
CA LEU A 148 -12.47 5.32 -6.21
C LEU A 148 -12.79 5.92 -7.58
N THR A 149 -13.11 7.20 -7.59
CA THR A 149 -13.37 7.99 -8.80
C THR A 149 -12.28 9.01 -9.02
N LEU A 150 -11.91 9.22 -10.29
CA LEU A 150 -10.96 10.26 -10.68
C LEU A 150 -11.52 11.65 -10.33
N TYR A 151 -10.73 12.48 -9.63
CA TYR A 151 -11.12 13.85 -9.32
C TYR A 151 -10.12 14.90 -9.82
N LYS A 152 -8.85 14.54 -10.03
CA LYS A 152 -7.87 15.43 -10.67
C LYS A 152 -6.71 14.66 -11.32
N VAL A 153 -5.99 15.36 -12.21
CA VAL A 153 -4.67 14.97 -12.70
C VAL A 153 -3.72 16.10 -12.32
N ASP A 154 -2.68 15.79 -11.56
CA ASP A 154 -1.80 16.79 -10.98
C ASP A 154 -0.43 16.17 -10.64
N GLN A 155 0.57 16.99 -10.38
CA GLN A 155 1.84 16.53 -9.85
C GLN A 155 1.64 16.01 -8.42
N TYR A 156 2.47 15.04 -8.03
CA TYR A 156 2.50 14.51 -6.67
C TYR A 156 3.83 14.84 -5.96
N ASP A 157 4.92 14.73 -6.68
CA ASP A 157 6.28 15.05 -6.27
C ASP A 157 6.96 15.94 -7.31
N ASP A 158 8.19 16.39 -7.02
CA ASP A 158 8.97 17.30 -7.86
C ASP A 158 9.59 16.60 -9.09
N ASP A 159 9.08 15.44 -9.49
CA ASP A 159 9.56 14.68 -10.64
C ASP A 159 9.03 15.22 -12.00
N GLY A 160 8.15 16.21 -11.95
CA GLY A 160 7.54 16.86 -13.11
C GLY A 160 6.50 16.00 -13.85
N LYS A 161 6.11 14.85 -13.30
CA LYS A 161 5.13 13.95 -13.91
C LYS A 161 3.72 14.24 -13.44
N ALA A 162 2.75 13.93 -14.31
CA ALA A 162 1.34 13.98 -13.97
C ALA A 162 0.90 12.64 -13.36
N TYR A 163 0.16 12.70 -12.25
CA TYR A 163 -0.44 11.58 -11.58
C TYR A 163 -1.96 11.65 -11.65
N ILE A 164 -2.60 10.50 -11.69
CA ILE A 164 -4.04 10.34 -11.52
C ILE A 164 -4.34 10.32 -10.03
N TRP A 165 -5.26 11.19 -9.60
CA TRP A 165 -5.75 11.30 -8.23
C TRP A 165 -7.20 10.85 -8.19
N CYS A 166 -7.45 9.77 -7.47
CA CYS A 166 -8.78 9.21 -7.27
C CYS A 166 -9.20 9.37 -5.80
N GLU A 167 -10.50 9.39 -5.56
CA GLU A 167 -11.06 9.53 -4.21
C GLU A 167 -12.29 8.66 -4.01
N ILE A 168 -12.58 8.35 -2.75
CA ILE A 168 -13.83 7.74 -2.29
C ILE A 168 -14.21 8.35 -0.95
N PHE A 169 -15.48 8.62 -0.77
CA PHE A 169 -16.08 9.09 0.47
C PHE A 169 -16.87 7.98 1.15
N LYS A 170 -17.04 8.11 2.46
CA LYS A 170 -17.87 7.23 3.25
C LYS A 170 -19.34 7.34 2.88
#